data_ef09c44be0b463e076bf96073844e5e5
#
_entry.id   ef09c44be0b463e076bf96073844e5e5
#
_cell.length_a   1.000
_cell.length_b   1.000
_cell.length_c   1.000
_cell.angle_alpha   90.00
_cell.angle_beta   90.00
_cell.angle_gamma   90.00
#
_symmetry.space_group_name_H-M   'P 1'
#
loop_
_entity.id
_entity.type
_entity.pdbx_description
1 polymer ?
#
loop_
_entity_poly.entity_id
_entity_poly.type
_entity_poly.pdbx_seq_one_letter_code
_entity_poly.pdbx_strand_id
1 'polypeptide(L)'
;LGRQGGVQCIYDAFWEEIYNKIDDETSVNNETDAQLAEYNTFINSRELFCLKDSTASSYENLINNVTYVCDENVCNMTAVKVTIHNADNACTDTNNTTRKWGTITYTNETGTHSIDFGFGYNIVSEFPIYNFRCAASAVWKCDNNLLIKIQIIDSAIGNLYISLSYKDNY
;
A
#
# COMPACT_ATOMS: atom_id res chain seq x y z
N LEU A 1 10.35 21.84 3.94
CA LEU A 1 10.07 22.27 5.33
C LEU A 1 8.89 21.48 5.85
N GLY A 2 9.17 20.36 6.56
CA GLY A 2 8.15 19.48 7.14
C GLY A 2 7.37 20.24 8.20
N ARG A 3 6.04 20.10 8.18
CA ARG A 3 5.17 20.57 9.25
C ARG A 3 5.37 19.67 10.48
N GLN A 4 6.27 20.05 11.37
CA GLN A 4 6.50 19.37 12.65
C GLN A 4 5.36 19.53 13.67
N GLY A 5 4.39 20.43 13.41
CA GLY A 5 3.33 20.75 14.38
C GLY A 5 2.36 19.61 14.70
N GLY A 6 2.20 18.61 13.81
CA GLY A 6 1.31 17.47 14.08
C GLY A 6 1.95 16.35 14.93
N VAL A 7 3.28 16.27 14.92
CA VAL A 7 4.00 15.24 15.70
C VAL A 7 4.13 15.67 17.15
N GLN A 8 4.29 16.98 17.43
CA GLN A 8 4.44 17.49 18.78
C GLN A 8 3.20 17.23 19.63
N CYS A 9 2.00 17.45 19.10
CA CYS A 9 0.78 17.19 19.89
C CYS A 9 0.59 15.70 20.20
N ILE A 10 1.10 14.80 19.35
CA ILE A 10 1.10 13.35 19.63
C ILE A 10 2.10 13.05 20.77
N TYR A 11 3.29 13.64 20.73
CA TYR A 11 4.26 13.50 21.81
C TYR A 11 3.75 14.07 23.12
N ASP A 12 3.15 15.26 23.10
CA ASP A 12 2.62 15.91 24.29
C ASP A 12 1.50 15.06 24.92
N ALA A 13 0.54 14.59 24.13
CA ALA A 13 -0.52 13.70 24.60
C ALA A 13 0.02 12.35 25.11
N PHE A 14 1.02 11.78 24.45
CA PHE A 14 1.66 10.53 24.85
C PHE A 14 2.40 10.69 26.20
N TRP A 15 3.17 11.77 26.35
CA TRP A 15 3.89 12.03 27.59
C TRP A 15 2.97 12.38 28.74
N GLU A 16 1.93 13.16 28.51
CA GLU A 16 0.93 13.50 29.54
C GLU A 16 0.23 12.23 30.05
N GLU A 17 -0.15 11.31 29.15
CA GLU A 17 -0.75 10.03 29.52
C GLU A 17 0.22 9.11 30.28
N ILE A 18 1.50 9.07 29.92
CA ILE A 18 2.52 8.26 30.60
C ILE A 18 2.87 8.85 31.96
N TYR A 19 3.15 10.16 32.05
CA TYR A 19 3.54 10.79 33.29
C TYR A 19 2.45 10.68 34.37
N ASN A 20 1.19 10.88 33.97
CA ASN A 20 0.05 10.72 34.88
C ASN A 20 -0.13 9.28 35.41
N LYS A 21 0.42 8.29 34.73
CA LYS A 21 0.37 6.88 35.15
C LYS A 21 1.61 6.41 35.92
N ILE A 22 2.77 7.05 35.72
CA ILE A 22 4.02 6.70 36.42
C ILE A 22 3.99 7.17 37.86
N ASP A 23 3.32 8.29 38.19
CA ASP A 23 3.19 8.81 39.55
C ASP A 23 2.26 7.94 40.46
N ASP A 24 1.53 7.00 39.85
CA ASP A 24 0.69 6.05 40.59
C ASP A 24 1.41 4.70 40.73
N GLU A 25 2.42 4.64 41.61
CA GLU A 25 3.24 3.44 41.88
C GLU A 25 2.43 2.19 42.25
N THR A 26 1.13 2.32 42.46
CA THR A 26 0.24 1.22 42.84
C THR A 26 -0.42 0.52 41.64
N SER A 27 -0.32 1.06 40.41
CA SER A 27 -1.05 0.55 39.23
C SER A 27 -0.26 -0.42 38.34
N VAL A 28 1.05 -0.57 38.57
CA VAL A 28 1.94 -1.27 37.62
C VAL A 28 1.78 -2.80 37.61
N ASN A 29 1.05 -3.41 38.53
CA ASN A 29 1.04 -4.87 38.72
C ASN A 29 -0.32 -5.56 38.52
N ASN A 30 -1.33 -4.89 37.98
CA ASN A 30 -2.62 -5.53 37.73
C ASN A 30 -3.14 -5.29 36.29
N GLU A 31 -2.28 -5.39 35.28
CA GLU A 31 -2.80 -5.66 33.94
C GLU A 31 -3.46 -7.04 34.00
N THR A 32 -4.78 -7.05 34.02
CA THR A 32 -5.53 -8.30 33.99
C THR A 32 -5.29 -8.98 32.64
N ASP A 33 -5.29 -10.32 32.61
CA ASP A 33 -5.20 -11.10 31.38
C ASP A 33 -6.21 -10.61 30.31
N ALA A 34 -7.32 -10.00 30.73
CA ALA A 34 -8.31 -9.38 29.87
C ALA A 34 -7.79 -8.13 29.15
N GLN A 35 -7.04 -7.25 29.80
CA GLN A 35 -6.48 -6.05 29.17
C GLN A 35 -5.37 -6.42 28.16
N LEU A 36 -4.56 -7.42 28.50
CA LEU A 36 -3.56 -7.96 27.60
C LEU A 36 -4.21 -8.63 26.38
N ALA A 37 -5.30 -9.36 26.56
CA ALA A 37 -6.07 -9.95 25.47
C ALA A 37 -6.71 -8.89 24.57
N GLU A 38 -7.27 -7.82 25.14
CA GLU A 38 -7.80 -6.68 24.41
C GLU A 38 -6.72 -5.97 23.59
N TYR A 39 -5.57 -5.69 24.23
CA TYR A 39 -4.41 -5.10 23.56
C TYR A 39 -3.91 -5.97 22.41
N ASN A 40 -3.76 -7.27 22.61
CA ASN A 40 -3.36 -8.20 21.56
C ASN A 40 -4.39 -8.26 20.42
N THR A 41 -5.67 -8.24 20.75
CA THR A 41 -6.75 -8.16 19.77
C THR A 41 -6.65 -6.89 18.93
N PHE A 42 -6.42 -5.74 19.60
CA PHE A 42 -6.25 -4.45 18.92
C PHE A 42 -5.02 -4.43 18.01
N ILE A 43 -3.87 -4.91 18.48
CA ILE A 43 -2.65 -4.99 17.67
C ILE A 43 -2.83 -5.91 16.46
N ASN A 44 -3.42 -7.08 16.67
CA ASN A 44 -3.65 -8.07 15.62
C ASN A 44 -4.73 -7.65 14.61
N SER A 45 -5.62 -6.73 14.99
CA SER A 45 -6.64 -6.17 14.08
C SER A 45 -6.11 -5.04 13.19
N ARG A 46 -4.87 -4.56 13.43
CA ARG A 46 -4.30 -3.47 12.64
C ARG A 46 -3.89 -3.97 11.27
N GLU A 47 -4.52 -3.44 10.26
CA GLU A 47 -4.16 -3.64 8.86
C GLU A 47 -3.61 -2.35 8.27
N LEU A 48 -2.61 -2.49 7.39
CA LEU A 48 -2.17 -1.36 6.56
C LEU A 48 -3.35 -0.91 5.68
N PHE A 49 -3.54 0.40 5.61
CA PHE A 49 -4.59 0.96 4.77
C PHE A 49 -4.46 0.45 3.34
N CYS A 50 -5.48 -0.20 2.82
CA CYS A 50 -5.58 -0.57 1.42
C CYS A 50 -6.70 0.22 0.73
N LEU A 51 -6.57 0.39 -0.58
CA LEU A 51 -7.61 1.01 -1.39
C LEU A 51 -8.86 0.10 -1.41
N LYS A 52 -10.03 0.69 -1.25
CA LYS A 52 -11.34 0.02 -1.30
C LYS A 52 -12.21 0.75 -2.32
N ASP A 53 -12.40 0.16 -3.49
CA ASP A 53 -13.27 0.67 -4.55
C ASP A 53 -13.49 -0.48 -5.56
N SER A 54 -13.91 -0.20 -6.80
CA SER A 54 -14.11 -1.23 -7.81
C SER A 54 -12.82 -2.02 -8.10
N THR A 55 -12.94 -3.34 -8.11
CA THR A 55 -11.85 -4.27 -8.44
C THR A 55 -11.91 -4.72 -9.91
N ALA A 56 -12.90 -4.24 -10.69
CA ALA A 56 -13.11 -4.60 -12.08
C ALA A 56 -13.39 -3.38 -12.96
N SER A 57 -12.99 -3.46 -14.22
CA SER A 57 -13.24 -2.46 -15.26
C SER A 57 -13.37 -3.12 -16.63
N SER A 58 -14.13 -2.49 -17.51
CA SER A 58 -14.22 -2.86 -18.92
C SER A 58 -12.89 -2.69 -19.67
N TYR A 59 -11.99 -1.84 -19.19
CA TYR A 59 -10.67 -1.58 -19.76
C TYR A 59 -9.62 -2.65 -19.47
N GLU A 60 -9.87 -3.58 -18.57
CA GLU A 60 -8.85 -4.56 -18.16
C GLU A 60 -8.27 -5.35 -19.34
N ASN A 61 -9.13 -5.86 -20.21
CA ASN A 61 -8.68 -6.62 -21.37
C ASN A 61 -7.92 -5.77 -22.40
N LEU A 62 -8.20 -4.47 -22.44
CA LEU A 62 -7.56 -3.54 -23.37
C LEU A 62 -6.15 -3.16 -22.93
N ILE A 63 -5.92 -3.06 -21.61
CA ILE A 63 -4.64 -2.61 -21.05
C ILE A 63 -3.74 -3.77 -20.61
N ASN A 64 -4.33 -4.94 -20.39
CA ASN A 64 -3.60 -6.06 -19.80
C ASN A 64 -2.43 -6.48 -20.70
N ASN A 65 -1.23 -6.43 -20.12
CA ASN A 65 0.03 -6.80 -20.76
C ASN A 65 0.43 -5.91 -21.96
N VAL A 66 -0.18 -4.72 -22.08
CA VAL A 66 0.20 -3.73 -23.10
C VAL A 66 1.33 -2.86 -22.55
N THR A 67 2.38 -2.68 -23.36
CA THR A 67 3.49 -1.79 -23.01
C THR A 67 3.24 -0.41 -23.62
N TYR A 68 3.22 0.61 -22.77
CA TYR A 68 3.11 2.01 -23.15
C TYR A 68 4.48 2.64 -23.14
N VAL A 69 4.87 3.26 -24.24
CA VAL A 69 6.09 4.07 -24.34
C VAL A 69 5.79 5.44 -23.74
N CYS A 70 6.66 5.91 -22.87
CA CYS A 70 6.50 7.20 -22.21
C CYS A 70 7.24 8.29 -22.99
N ASP A 71 6.59 9.44 -23.14
CA ASP A 71 7.27 10.67 -23.53
C ASP A 71 8.24 11.13 -22.45
N GLU A 72 9.10 12.11 -22.75
CA GLU A 72 10.02 12.71 -21.80
C GLU A 72 9.30 13.14 -20.52
N ASN A 73 9.78 12.69 -19.38
CA ASN A 73 9.14 12.90 -18.08
C ASN A 73 10.18 13.03 -16.95
N VAL A 74 9.75 13.63 -15.83
CA VAL A 74 10.63 13.91 -14.67
C VAL A 74 11.17 12.67 -13.95
N CYS A 75 10.57 11.50 -14.19
CA CYS A 75 10.99 10.23 -13.59
C CYS A 75 11.93 9.44 -14.51
N ASN A 76 12.28 9.97 -15.69
CA ASN A 76 13.06 9.29 -16.73
C ASN A 76 12.53 7.89 -17.08
N MET A 77 11.20 7.70 -16.96
CA MET A 77 10.56 6.46 -17.35
C MET A 77 10.40 6.40 -18.89
N THR A 78 10.84 5.31 -19.49
CA THR A 78 10.76 5.08 -20.93
C THR A 78 9.59 4.18 -21.32
N ALA A 79 9.15 3.31 -20.42
CA ALA A 79 8.03 2.43 -20.65
C ALA A 79 7.31 2.06 -19.36
N VAL A 80 5.98 1.84 -19.47
CA VAL A 80 5.14 1.34 -18.38
C VAL A 80 4.24 0.24 -18.93
N LYS A 81 4.04 -0.81 -18.14
CA LYS A 81 3.15 -1.92 -18.43
C LYS A 81 2.39 -2.33 -17.20
N VAL A 82 1.10 -2.63 -17.32
CA VAL A 82 0.31 -3.28 -16.28
C VAL A 82 -0.07 -4.68 -16.74
N THR A 83 0.20 -5.66 -15.90
CA THR A 83 -0.25 -7.05 -16.11
C THR A 83 -1.25 -7.39 -15.03
N ILE A 84 -2.44 -7.83 -15.42
CA ILE A 84 -3.52 -8.23 -14.50
C ILE A 84 -3.63 -9.74 -14.53
N HIS A 85 -3.58 -10.33 -13.32
CA HIS A 85 -3.69 -11.77 -13.11
C HIS A 85 -5.06 -12.07 -12.50
N ASN A 86 -5.86 -12.86 -13.20
CA ASN A 86 -7.13 -13.34 -12.66
C ASN A 86 -6.88 -14.40 -11.58
N ALA A 87 -7.92 -14.66 -10.80
CA ALA A 87 -7.87 -15.55 -9.64
C ALA A 87 -7.32 -16.97 -9.92
N ASP A 88 -7.33 -17.42 -11.16
CA ASP A 88 -6.84 -18.75 -11.55
C ASP A 88 -5.31 -18.92 -11.48
N ASN A 89 -4.56 -17.81 -11.35
CA ASN A 89 -3.09 -17.78 -11.22
C ASN A 89 -2.65 -17.29 -9.82
N ALA A 90 -3.21 -17.87 -8.83
CA ALA A 90 -3.34 -17.48 -7.45
C ALA A 90 -2.10 -16.95 -6.73
N CYS A 91 -2.20 -15.72 -6.24
CA CYS A 91 -1.66 -15.40 -4.93
C CYS A 91 -2.71 -15.85 -3.89
N THR A 92 -2.47 -16.94 -3.19
CA THR A 92 -3.34 -17.41 -2.11
C THR A 92 -3.04 -16.59 -0.87
N ASP A 93 -4.08 -15.97 -0.30
CA ASP A 93 -3.98 -15.40 1.04
C ASP A 93 -3.91 -16.51 2.11
N THR A 94 -3.69 -16.12 3.36
CA THR A 94 -3.65 -17.01 4.52
C THR A 94 -4.95 -17.87 4.67
N ASN A 95 -6.03 -17.52 3.98
CA ASN A 95 -7.31 -18.19 3.98
C ASN A 95 -7.56 -19.07 2.75
N ASN A 96 -6.53 -19.28 1.91
CA ASN A 96 -6.60 -20.07 0.67
C ASN A 96 -7.64 -19.51 -0.34
N THR A 97 -7.94 -18.21 -0.29
CA THR A 97 -8.85 -17.54 -1.21
C THR A 97 -8.07 -16.98 -2.40
N THR A 98 -8.44 -17.40 -3.57
CA THR A 98 -7.87 -16.89 -4.84
C THR A 98 -8.33 -15.46 -5.05
N ARG A 99 -7.39 -14.51 -5.12
CA ARG A 99 -7.69 -13.09 -5.28
C ARG A 99 -7.03 -12.53 -6.53
N LYS A 100 -7.71 -11.58 -7.16
CA LYS A 100 -7.21 -10.84 -8.30
C LYS A 100 -6.06 -9.94 -7.89
N TRP A 101 -4.98 -9.97 -8.65
CA TRP A 101 -3.80 -9.14 -8.43
C TRP A 101 -3.21 -8.64 -9.75
N GLY A 102 -2.24 -7.77 -9.68
CA GLY A 102 -1.54 -7.28 -10.86
C GLY A 102 -0.11 -6.89 -10.56
N THR A 103 0.65 -6.69 -11.62
CA THR A 103 2.03 -6.22 -11.59
C THR A 103 2.13 -4.94 -12.42
N ILE A 104 2.63 -3.86 -11.85
CA ILE A 104 3.09 -2.71 -12.61
C ILE A 104 4.58 -2.87 -12.89
N THR A 105 4.95 -2.82 -14.15
CA THR A 105 6.35 -2.86 -14.61
C THR A 105 6.69 -1.53 -15.25
N TYR A 106 7.80 -0.93 -14.88
CA TYR A 106 8.31 0.30 -15.49
C TYR A 106 9.78 0.16 -15.82
N THR A 107 10.21 0.84 -16.87
CA THR A 107 11.62 0.89 -17.30
C THR A 107 12.11 2.32 -17.22
N ASN A 108 13.28 2.50 -16.64
CA ASN A 108 14.00 3.78 -16.58
C ASN A 108 15.50 3.55 -16.83
N GLU A 109 16.34 4.56 -16.62
CA GLU A 109 17.79 4.48 -16.82
C GLU A 109 18.51 3.47 -15.89
N THR A 110 17.89 3.08 -14.76
CA THR A 110 18.44 2.06 -13.85
C THR A 110 18.04 0.65 -14.21
N GLY A 111 17.11 0.47 -15.15
CA GLY A 111 16.64 -0.83 -15.63
C GLY A 111 15.13 -1.00 -15.62
N THR A 112 14.69 -2.25 -15.65
CA THR A 112 13.27 -2.62 -15.58
C THR A 112 12.93 -3.11 -14.19
N HIS A 113 11.87 -2.54 -13.61
CA HIS A 113 11.42 -2.76 -12.25
C HIS A 113 9.96 -3.17 -12.22
N SER A 114 9.57 -3.98 -11.22
CA SER A 114 8.19 -4.45 -11.09
C SER A 114 7.74 -4.38 -9.63
N ILE A 115 6.46 -4.08 -9.43
CA ILE A 115 5.80 -4.06 -8.14
C ILE A 115 4.46 -4.76 -8.27
N ASP A 116 4.23 -5.74 -7.41
CA ASP A 116 2.96 -6.45 -7.35
C ASP A 116 1.96 -5.74 -6.44
N PHE A 117 0.69 -5.74 -6.82
CA PHE A 117 -0.39 -5.11 -6.08
C PHE A 117 -1.67 -5.96 -6.09
N GLY A 118 -2.43 -5.89 -5.00
CA GLY A 118 -3.73 -6.56 -4.88
C GLY A 118 -4.90 -5.63 -5.23
N PHE A 119 -5.97 -6.15 -5.83
CA PHE A 119 -7.21 -5.41 -6.04
C PHE A 119 -8.09 -5.48 -4.78
N GLY A 120 -8.16 -4.36 -4.03
CA GLY A 120 -8.90 -4.26 -2.78
C GLY A 120 -8.23 -4.92 -1.56
N TYR A 121 -6.97 -5.33 -1.68
CA TYR A 121 -6.13 -5.83 -0.60
C TYR A 121 -4.66 -5.48 -0.86
N ASN A 122 -3.82 -5.53 0.18
CA ASN A 122 -2.40 -5.26 0.03
C ASN A 122 -1.62 -6.53 -0.33
N ILE A 123 -0.68 -6.41 -1.28
CA ILE A 123 0.42 -7.38 -1.46
C ILE A 123 1.68 -6.75 -0.87
N VAL A 124 2.38 -7.51 -0.04
CA VAL A 124 3.66 -7.10 0.54
C VAL A 124 4.78 -7.66 -0.32
N SER A 125 5.67 -6.77 -0.76
CA SER A 125 6.82 -7.09 -1.61
C SER A 125 7.98 -6.15 -1.30
N GLU A 126 9.08 -6.29 -2.03
CA GLU A 126 10.21 -5.36 -1.95
C GLU A 126 10.04 -4.23 -2.97
N PHE A 127 10.24 -2.99 -2.50
CA PHE A 127 10.28 -1.82 -3.38
C PHE A 127 11.59 -1.84 -4.19
N PRO A 128 11.53 -1.75 -5.51
CA PRO A 128 12.69 -1.85 -6.39
C PRO A 128 13.79 -0.84 -6.03
N ILE A 129 15.06 -1.20 -6.30
CA ILE A 129 16.29 -0.40 -6.11
C ILE A 129 16.69 -0.30 -4.64
N TYR A 130 15.76 -0.03 -3.73
CA TYR A 130 16.06 0.25 -2.32
C TYR A 130 15.85 -0.97 -1.42
N ASN A 131 15.20 -2.03 -1.90
CA ASN A 131 14.87 -3.26 -1.17
C ASN A 131 14.09 -3.00 0.14
N PHE A 132 13.37 -1.89 0.21
CA PHE A 132 12.45 -1.62 1.32
C PHE A 132 11.19 -2.44 1.18
N ARG A 133 10.66 -2.95 2.27
CA ARG A 133 9.33 -3.57 2.22
C ARG A 133 8.27 -2.53 1.87
N CYS A 134 7.38 -2.91 0.99
CA CYS A 134 6.23 -2.10 0.62
C CYS A 134 4.95 -2.95 0.60
N ALA A 135 3.83 -2.28 0.78
CA ALA A 135 2.50 -2.87 0.64
C ALA A 135 1.74 -2.13 -0.46
N ALA A 136 1.29 -2.85 -1.48
CA ALA A 136 0.65 -2.23 -2.63
C ALA A 136 -0.77 -2.77 -2.85
N SER A 137 -1.70 -1.85 -3.14
CA SER A 137 -3.08 -2.14 -3.50
C SER A 137 -3.55 -1.25 -4.64
N ALA A 138 -4.52 -1.72 -5.40
CA ALA A 138 -5.10 -0.99 -6.52
C ALA A 138 -6.62 -1.07 -6.54
N VAL A 139 -7.22 -0.07 -7.18
CA VAL A 139 -8.66 0.00 -7.48
C VAL A 139 -8.90 0.74 -8.79
N TRP A 140 -10.03 0.48 -9.41
CA TRP A 140 -10.56 1.30 -10.48
C TRP A 140 -11.40 2.44 -9.89
N LYS A 141 -10.94 3.69 -10.04
CA LYS A 141 -11.68 4.89 -9.60
C LYS A 141 -12.87 5.19 -10.51
N CYS A 142 -12.72 4.87 -11.78
CA CYS A 142 -13.76 4.82 -12.81
C CYS A 142 -13.28 3.82 -13.86
N ASP A 143 -14.09 3.51 -14.84
CA ASP A 143 -13.78 2.46 -15.83
C ASP A 143 -12.39 2.61 -16.48
N ASN A 144 -11.97 3.85 -16.75
CA ASN A 144 -10.73 4.13 -17.46
C ASN A 144 -9.60 4.68 -16.57
N ASN A 145 -9.74 4.63 -15.23
CA ASN A 145 -8.71 5.13 -14.32
C ASN A 145 -8.34 4.09 -13.26
N LEU A 146 -7.15 3.52 -13.40
CA LEU A 146 -6.54 2.63 -12.42
C LEU A 146 -5.69 3.43 -11.44
N LEU A 147 -6.00 3.36 -10.14
CA LEU A 147 -5.23 3.94 -9.07
C LEU A 147 -4.49 2.83 -8.32
N ILE A 148 -3.18 2.95 -8.23
CA ILE A 148 -2.30 2.05 -7.46
C ILE A 148 -1.71 2.86 -6.31
N LYS A 149 -1.80 2.36 -5.10
CA LYS A 149 -1.14 2.90 -3.91
C LYS A 149 -0.04 1.94 -3.47
N ILE A 150 1.16 2.46 -3.26
CA ILE A 150 2.30 1.73 -2.73
C ILE A 150 2.72 2.43 -1.45
N GLN A 151 2.64 1.73 -0.34
CA GLN A 151 3.09 2.21 0.98
C GLN A 151 4.44 1.60 1.31
N ILE A 152 5.47 2.42 1.48
CA ILE A 152 6.79 1.97 1.90
C ILE A 152 6.80 1.86 3.41
N ILE A 153 7.13 0.66 3.93
CA ILE A 153 7.00 0.31 5.35
C ILE A 153 8.30 0.58 6.11
N ASP A 154 9.43 0.22 5.53
CA ASP A 154 10.74 0.25 6.21
C ASP A 154 11.41 1.63 6.22
N SER A 155 10.78 2.65 5.62
CA SER A 155 11.35 3.99 5.54
C SER A 155 10.27 5.08 5.65
N ALA A 156 10.67 6.24 6.12
CA ALA A 156 9.82 7.44 6.23
C ALA A 156 9.49 8.09 4.86
N ILE A 157 9.71 7.41 3.74
CA ILE A 157 9.39 7.90 2.38
C ILE A 157 7.89 8.12 2.20
N GLY A 158 7.06 7.30 2.86
CA GLY A 158 5.61 7.46 2.87
C GLY A 158 4.91 6.67 1.76
N ASN A 159 3.89 7.27 1.15
CA ASN A 159 3.05 6.63 0.14
C ASN A 159 3.34 7.16 -1.25
N LEU A 160 3.42 6.27 -2.22
CA LEU A 160 3.42 6.56 -3.65
C LEU A 160 2.04 6.24 -4.23
N TYR A 161 1.48 7.17 -4.99
CA TYR A 161 0.23 6.98 -5.73
C TYR A 161 0.51 7.08 -7.22
N ILE A 162 0.09 6.06 -7.96
CA ILE A 162 0.19 6.00 -9.41
C ILE A 162 -1.23 5.97 -9.96
N SER A 163 -1.60 7.00 -10.73
CA SER A 163 -2.90 7.07 -11.42
C SER A 163 -2.69 6.93 -12.91
N LEU A 164 -3.24 5.87 -13.48
CA LEU A 164 -3.18 5.57 -14.90
C LEU A 164 -4.56 5.80 -15.52
N SER A 165 -4.67 6.82 -16.36
CA SER A 165 -5.89 7.15 -17.08
C SER A 165 -5.77 6.74 -18.54
N TYR A 166 -6.68 5.90 -18.97
CA TYR A 166 -6.72 5.38 -20.34
C TYR A 166 -7.76 6.14 -21.15
N LYS A 167 -7.44 6.38 -22.43
CA LYS A 167 -8.37 7.01 -23.39
C LYS A 167 -8.55 6.07 -24.55
N ASP A 168 -9.79 6.01 -25.06
CA ASP A 168 -10.06 5.32 -26.32
C ASP A 168 -9.32 6.06 -27.43
N ASN A 169 -8.47 5.36 -28.14
CA ASN A 169 -7.95 5.86 -29.41
C ASN A 169 -9.03 5.62 -30.46
N TYR A 170 -9.76 6.66 -30.84
CA TYR A 170 -10.65 6.67 -32.01
C TYR A 170 -9.84 6.85 -33.30
#